data_007333d2cc10e8c14a835eef8af8abe3
#
_entry.id   007333d2cc10e8c14a835eef8af8abe3
#
_cell.length_a   1.000
_cell.length_b   1.000
_cell.length_c   1.000
_cell.angle_alpha   90.00
_cell.angle_beta   90.00
_cell.angle_gamma   90.00
#
_symmetry.space_group_name_H-M   'P 1'
#
loop_
_entity.id
_entity.type
_entity.pdbx_description
1 polymer ?
#
loop_
_entity_poly.entity_id
_entity_poly.type
_entity_poly.pdbx_seq_one_letter_code
_entity_poly.pdbx_strand_id
1 'polypeptide(L)'
;MTGVREGYEFFLQHAPGVAVGVATEDWITSISEEIEKTINNLESFTGSNKGIDFLSGDLMEFYHAGTANIDAARQGLIADFEVPRSTGFGTPDITSASRGMQWQVKYGATAELSAKYQVITYGEAARRGSAEAAKLLESGNVGEHDSVYYGMGQIIPKGQLDDA
;
A
#
# COMPACT_ATOMS: atom_id res chain seq x y z
N MET A 1 -8.52 14.13 20.88
CA MET A 1 -9.17 12.85 21.29
C MET A 1 -10.69 12.94 21.53
N THR A 2 -11.33 14.09 21.45
CA THR A 2 -12.78 14.27 21.61
C THR A 2 -13.62 13.70 20.46
N GLY A 3 -13.21 13.89 19.20
CA GLY A 3 -14.02 13.52 18.05
C GLY A 3 -14.27 12.02 17.82
N VAL A 4 -13.33 11.15 18.21
CA VAL A 4 -13.51 9.68 18.09
C VAL A 4 -14.55 9.20 19.09
N ARG A 5 -14.55 9.75 20.29
CA ARG A 5 -15.53 9.44 21.33
C ARG A 5 -16.94 9.91 20.96
N GLU A 6 -17.04 11.11 20.39
CA GLU A 6 -18.32 11.67 19.91
C GLU A 6 -18.89 10.86 18.74
N GLY A 7 -18.05 10.40 17.81
CA GLY A 7 -18.46 9.50 16.73
C GLY A 7 -18.93 8.14 17.24
N TYR A 8 -18.30 7.60 18.27
CA TYR A 8 -18.70 6.36 18.93
C TYR A 8 -20.05 6.49 19.64
N GLU A 9 -20.24 7.55 20.42
CA GLU A 9 -21.51 7.83 21.11
C GLU A 9 -22.66 8.06 20.12
N PHE A 10 -22.41 8.74 19.00
CA PHE A 10 -23.36 8.89 17.91
C PHE A 10 -23.77 7.54 17.29
N PHE A 11 -22.79 6.66 17.01
CA PHE A 11 -23.04 5.31 16.48
C PHE A 11 -23.90 4.47 17.43
N LEU A 12 -23.58 4.46 18.71
CA LEU A 12 -24.36 3.72 19.72
C LEU A 12 -25.81 4.21 19.81
N GLN A 13 -26.05 5.50 19.64
CA GLN A 13 -27.39 6.09 19.72
C GLN A 13 -28.24 5.83 18.49
N HIS A 14 -27.63 5.63 17.30
CA HIS A 14 -28.31 5.60 16.02
C HIS A 14 -28.29 4.24 15.32
N ALA A 15 -27.75 3.20 15.93
CA ALA A 15 -27.76 1.82 15.42
C ALA A 15 -28.73 0.93 16.25
N PRO A 16 -30.05 1.13 16.14
CA PRO A 16 -31.01 0.33 16.88
C PRO A 16 -30.99 -1.11 16.40
N GLY A 17 -30.74 -2.05 17.32
CA GLY A 17 -30.75 -3.49 17.07
C GLY A 17 -29.39 -4.16 16.99
N VAL A 18 -28.29 -3.43 17.08
CA VAL A 18 -26.98 -4.03 17.28
C VAL A 18 -26.84 -4.38 18.76
N ALA A 19 -26.81 -5.67 19.08
CA ALA A 19 -26.48 -6.13 20.42
C ALA A 19 -25.07 -5.62 20.76
N VAL A 20 -24.97 -4.61 21.65
CA VAL A 20 -23.71 -4.04 22.14
C VAL A 20 -23.13 -5.06 23.11
N GLY A 21 -22.37 -6.01 22.57
CA GLY A 21 -21.60 -6.98 23.34
C GLY A 21 -20.10 -6.71 23.17
N VAL A 22 -19.29 -7.45 23.90
CA VAL A 22 -17.82 -7.42 23.86
C VAL A 22 -17.27 -7.42 22.43
N ALA A 23 -17.90 -8.17 21.52
CA ALA A 23 -17.52 -8.24 20.11
C ALA A 23 -17.60 -6.89 19.35
N THR A 24 -18.49 -5.99 19.78
CA THR A 24 -18.60 -4.65 19.16
C THR A 24 -17.50 -3.72 19.67
N GLU A 25 -17.14 -3.82 20.95
CA GLU A 25 -16.03 -3.05 21.53
C GLU A 25 -14.70 -3.47 20.91
N ASP A 26 -14.46 -4.77 20.76
CA ASP A 26 -13.26 -5.31 20.09
C ASP A 26 -13.17 -4.85 18.64
N TRP A 27 -14.29 -4.85 17.91
CA TRP A 27 -14.35 -4.40 16.54
C TRP A 27 -14.03 -2.90 16.38
N ILE A 28 -14.63 -2.04 17.23
CA ILE A 28 -14.35 -0.60 17.22
C ILE A 28 -12.91 -0.33 17.62
N THR A 29 -12.41 -1.05 18.62
CA THR A 29 -11.00 -0.95 19.06
C THR A 29 -10.05 -1.30 17.91
N SER A 30 -10.29 -2.39 17.22
CA SER A 30 -9.50 -2.80 16.06
C SER A 30 -9.44 -1.73 14.95
N ILE A 31 -10.59 -1.12 14.60
CA ILE A 31 -10.63 -0.03 13.62
C ILE A 31 -9.83 1.18 14.13
N SER A 32 -10.00 1.55 15.40
CA SER A 32 -9.33 2.70 16.00
C SER A 32 -7.81 2.52 16.02
N GLU A 33 -7.34 1.32 16.34
CA GLU A 33 -5.92 0.96 16.33
C GLU A 33 -5.32 1.07 14.92
N GLU A 34 -6.02 0.61 13.89
CA GLU A 34 -5.54 0.72 12.52
C GLU A 34 -5.54 2.16 12.00
N ILE A 35 -6.50 3.00 12.42
CA ILE A 35 -6.48 4.44 12.13
C ILE A 35 -5.26 5.09 12.79
N GLU A 36 -5.01 4.80 14.08
CA GLU A 36 -3.88 5.38 14.81
C GLU A 36 -2.54 4.94 14.22
N LYS A 37 -2.37 3.66 13.88
CA LYS A 37 -1.18 3.15 13.18
C LYS A 37 -0.96 3.88 11.85
N THR A 38 -2.02 4.07 11.07
CA THR A 38 -1.94 4.75 9.78
C THR A 38 -1.49 6.19 9.96
N ILE A 39 -2.08 6.93 10.89
CA ILE A 39 -1.70 8.32 11.21
C ILE A 39 -0.23 8.37 11.63
N ASN A 40 0.19 7.53 12.58
CA ASN A 40 1.57 7.49 13.10
C ASN A 40 2.58 7.19 11.98
N ASN A 41 2.26 6.27 11.06
CA ASN A 41 3.10 5.96 9.91
C ASN A 41 3.26 7.18 8.99
N LEU A 42 2.17 7.86 8.65
CA LEU A 42 2.21 9.05 7.80
C LEU A 42 2.95 10.22 8.50
N GLU A 43 2.73 10.43 9.78
CA GLU A 43 3.42 11.46 10.57
C GLU A 43 4.93 11.18 10.72
N SER A 44 5.37 9.91 10.64
CA SER A 44 6.78 9.54 10.69
C SER A 44 7.63 10.15 9.58
N PHE A 45 6.99 10.60 8.49
CA PHE A 45 7.65 11.32 7.39
C PHE A 45 7.78 12.83 7.62
N THR A 46 7.16 13.36 8.68
CA THR A 46 7.27 14.78 9.04
C THR A 46 8.74 15.11 9.33
N GLY A 47 9.27 16.11 8.63
CA GLY A 47 10.68 16.50 8.75
C GLY A 47 11.67 15.65 7.93
N SER A 48 11.19 14.77 7.08
CA SER A 48 12.05 14.05 6.13
C SER A 48 12.76 15.02 5.18
N ASN A 49 14.06 14.84 4.99
CA ASN A 49 14.87 15.59 4.02
C ASN A 49 14.81 15.01 2.60
N LYS A 50 13.95 14.03 2.34
CA LYS A 50 13.73 13.48 1.00
C LYS A 50 13.07 14.53 0.11
N GLY A 51 13.42 14.56 -1.16
CA GLY A 51 12.72 15.38 -2.15
C GLY A 51 11.24 14.99 -2.26
N ILE A 52 10.40 15.96 -2.63
CA ILE A 52 8.93 15.79 -2.71
C ILE A 52 8.51 14.57 -3.53
N ASP A 53 9.18 14.30 -4.64
CA ASP A 53 8.82 13.18 -5.52
C ASP A 53 9.05 11.81 -4.84
N PHE A 54 10.14 11.66 -4.09
CA PHE A 54 10.40 10.44 -3.32
C PHE A 54 9.49 10.31 -2.10
N LEU A 55 9.24 11.44 -1.43
CA LEU A 55 8.36 11.46 -0.28
C LEU A 55 6.92 11.11 -0.64
N SER A 56 6.43 11.55 -1.81
CA SER A 56 5.08 11.23 -2.28
C SER A 56 4.91 9.73 -2.54
N GLY A 57 5.92 9.04 -3.08
CA GLY A 57 5.91 7.59 -3.26
C GLY A 57 5.75 6.86 -1.93
N ASP A 58 6.68 7.12 -1.00
CA ASP A 58 6.66 6.52 0.34
C ASP A 58 5.31 6.76 1.06
N LEU A 59 4.79 8.00 1.02
CA LEU A 59 3.51 8.35 1.64
C LEU A 59 2.33 7.57 1.04
N MET A 60 2.32 7.37 -0.28
CA MET A 60 1.27 6.61 -0.95
C MET A 60 1.28 5.14 -0.58
N GLU A 61 2.46 4.52 -0.42
CA GLU A 61 2.59 3.16 0.06
C GLU A 61 1.93 2.99 1.44
N PHE A 62 2.28 3.85 2.40
CA PHE A 62 1.69 3.81 3.74
C PHE A 62 0.21 4.18 3.76
N TYR A 63 -0.21 5.12 2.93
CA TYR A 63 -1.62 5.50 2.81
C TYR A 63 -2.47 4.32 2.30
N HIS A 64 -2.02 3.64 1.25
CA HIS A 64 -2.75 2.49 0.70
C HIS A 64 -2.75 1.29 1.65
N ALA A 65 -1.62 0.94 2.26
CA ALA A 65 -1.56 -0.14 3.24
C ALA A 65 -2.45 0.17 4.44
N GLY A 66 -2.38 1.40 4.99
CA GLY A 66 -3.17 1.81 6.14
C GLY A 66 -4.67 1.83 5.85
N THR A 67 -5.10 2.41 4.72
CA THR A 67 -6.52 2.44 4.35
C THR A 67 -7.07 1.03 4.08
N ALA A 68 -6.27 0.13 3.50
CA ALA A 68 -6.64 -1.27 3.31
C ALA A 68 -6.80 -2.00 4.66
N ASN A 69 -5.94 -1.73 5.65
CA ASN A 69 -6.04 -2.28 7.00
C ASN A 69 -7.30 -1.76 7.72
N ILE A 70 -7.58 -0.48 7.64
CA ILE A 70 -8.81 0.11 8.21
C ILE A 70 -10.06 -0.55 7.60
N ASP A 71 -10.08 -0.74 6.28
CA ASP A 71 -11.20 -1.39 5.60
C ASP A 71 -11.31 -2.87 5.97
N ALA A 72 -10.20 -3.59 6.10
CA ALA A 72 -10.17 -4.97 6.57
C ALA A 72 -10.71 -5.07 8.01
N ALA A 73 -10.25 -4.24 8.92
CA ALA A 73 -10.74 -4.20 10.31
C ALA A 73 -12.25 -3.88 10.34
N ARG A 74 -12.72 -2.92 9.52
CA ARG A 74 -14.14 -2.59 9.39
C ARG A 74 -14.99 -3.79 8.93
N GLN A 75 -14.43 -4.66 8.12
CA GLN A 75 -15.08 -5.89 7.65
C GLN A 75 -14.88 -7.10 8.57
N GLY A 76 -14.18 -6.95 9.69
CA GLY A 76 -13.82 -8.06 10.57
C GLY A 76 -12.80 -9.04 9.96
N LEU A 77 -12.02 -8.57 8.99
CA LEU A 77 -10.95 -9.33 8.33
C LEU A 77 -9.60 -9.03 8.96
N ILE A 78 -8.62 -9.90 8.68
CA ILE A 78 -7.23 -9.69 9.12
C ILE A 78 -6.65 -8.44 8.44
N ALA A 79 -6.20 -7.49 9.26
CA ALA A 79 -5.55 -6.25 8.86
C ALA A 79 -4.02 -6.47 8.85
N ASP A 80 -3.47 -6.99 7.75
CA ASP A 80 -2.06 -7.37 7.62
C ASP A 80 -1.37 -6.82 6.36
N PHE A 81 -1.88 -5.70 5.85
CA PHE A 81 -1.19 -4.98 4.79
C PHE A 81 -0.01 -4.22 5.38
N GLU A 82 1.19 -4.53 4.89
CA GLU A 82 2.44 -3.98 5.38
C GLU A 82 3.25 -3.36 4.24
N VAL A 83 4.00 -2.30 4.56
CA VAL A 83 5.04 -1.72 3.70
C VAL A 83 6.38 -2.31 4.12
N PRO A 84 6.97 -3.25 3.36
CA PRO A 84 8.16 -4.03 3.79
C PRO A 84 9.42 -3.18 3.97
N ARG A 85 9.44 -1.94 3.45
CA ARG A 85 10.60 -1.04 3.42
C ARG A 85 11.86 -1.68 2.83
N SER A 86 11.68 -2.74 2.04
CA SER A 86 12.78 -3.36 1.31
C SER A 86 13.22 -2.43 0.18
N THR A 87 14.53 -2.24 0.04
CA THR A 87 15.12 -1.43 -1.04
C THR A 87 15.65 -2.28 -2.20
N GLY A 88 15.40 -3.59 -2.18
CA GLY A 88 15.82 -4.50 -3.24
C GLY A 88 15.09 -4.24 -4.54
N PHE A 89 15.77 -4.50 -5.66
CA PHE A 89 15.17 -4.39 -6.99
C PHE A 89 14.03 -5.42 -7.15
N GLY A 90 12.86 -4.95 -7.62
CA GLY A 90 11.70 -5.81 -7.85
C GLY A 90 10.95 -6.24 -6.58
N THR A 91 11.28 -5.67 -5.41
CA THR A 91 10.52 -5.94 -4.18
C THR A 91 9.17 -5.26 -4.22
N PRO A 92 8.13 -5.88 -3.60
CA PRO A 92 6.82 -5.26 -3.50
C PRO A 92 6.83 -4.03 -2.60
N ASP A 93 5.99 -3.06 -2.92
CA ASP A 93 5.77 -1.87 -2.09
C ASP A 93 4.78 -2.15 -0.96
N ILE A 94 3.82 -3.06 -1.17
CA ILE A 94 2.85 -3.51 -0.15
C ILE A 94 2.71 -5.03 -0.22
N THR A 95 2.59 -5.67 0.95
CA THR A 95 2.36 -7.12 1.09
C THR A 95 1.20 -7.40 2.04
N SER A 96 0.51 -8.56 1.85
CA SER A 96 -0.41 -9.13 2.83
C SER A 96 -0.14 -10.62 2.92
N ALA A 97 0.33 -11.07 4.08
CA ALA A 97 0.69 -12.47 4.31
C ALA A 97 -0.54 -13.38 4.33
N SER A 98 -1.63 -12.95 4.97
CA SER A 98 -2.87 -13.74 5.06
C SER A 98 -3.52 -13.97 3.70
N ARG A 99 -3.31 -13.06 2.75
CA ARG A 99 -3.85 -13.16 1.38
C ARG A 99 -2.85 -13.75 0.39
N GLY A 100 -1.57 -13.87 0.77
CA GLY A 100 -0.49 -14.28 -0.13
C GLY A 100 -0.33 -13.33 -1.32
N MET A 101 -0.63 -12.04 -1.14
CA MET A 101 -0.64 -11.03 -2.20
C MET A 101 0.42 -9.96 -1.98
N GLN A 102 0.88 -9.41 -3.10
CA GLN A 102 1.87 -8.35 -3.16
C GLN A 102 1.42 -7.28 -4.16
N TRP A 103 1.75 -6.03 -3.89
CA TRP A 103 1.39 -4.91 -4.78
C TRP A 103 2.56 -4.00 -5.02
N GLN A 104 2.56 -3.41 -6.22
CA GLN A 104 3.46 -2.36 -6.63
C GLN A 104 2.67 -1.05 -6.74
N VAL A 105 3.20 0.01 -6.14
CA VAL A 105 2.61 1.35 -6.16
C VAL A 105 3.43 2.22 -7.10
N LYS A 106 2.82 2.78 -8.14
CA LYS A 106 3.50 3.69 -9.08
C LYS A 106 2.63 4.91 -9.36
N TYR A 107 3.15 6.05 -8.96
CA TYR A 107 2.52 7.35 -9.13
C TYR A 107 3.36 8.19 -10.10
N GLY A 108 3.09 8.05 -11.38
CA GLY A 108 3.66 8.91 -12.43
C GLY A 108 2.89 10.23 -12.58
N ALA A 109 3.48 11.21 -13.21
CA ALA A 109 2.82 12.49 -13.51
C ALA A 109 1.64 12.34 -14.48
N THR A 110 1.59 11.25 -15.24
CA THR A 110 0.51 10.91 -16.17
C THR A 110 0.14 9.44 -16.04
N ALA A 111 -1.05 9.06 -16.51
CA ALA A 111 -1.51 7.67 -16.60
C ALA A 111 -0.53 6.77 -17.36
N GLU A 112 -0.07 7.26 -18.53
CA GLU A 112 0.92 6.55 -19.36
C GLU A 112 2.22 6.26 -18.59
N LEU A 113 2.73 7.22 -17.82
CA LEU A 113 3.94 7.04 -17.02
C LEU A 113 3.70 6.06 -15.87
N SER A 114 2.57 6.14 -15.19
CA SER A 114 2.21 5.20 -14.11
C SER A 114 2.13 3.77 -14.65
N ALA A 115 1.43 3.54 -15.76
CA ALA A 115 1.33 2.25 -16.43
C ALA A 115 2.72 1.74 -16.89
N LYS A 116 3.51 2.61 -17.53
CA LYS A 116 4.85 2.27 -18.02
C LYS A 116 5.80 1.83 -16.91
N TYR A 117 5.72 2.44 -15.72
CA TYR A 117 6.57 2.05 -14.59
C TYR A 117 6.18 0.69 -14.01
N GLN A 118 4.94 0.27 -14.19
CA GLN A 118 4.45 -1.01 -13.66
C GLN A 118 4.73 -2.20 -14.58
N VAL A 119 4.96 -1.97 -15.87
CA VAL A 119 5.19 -3.04 -16.86
C VAL A 119 6.67 -3.15 -17.27
N ILE A 120 7.60 -2.56 -16.51
CA ILE A 120 9.02 -2.63 -16.82
C ILE A 120 9.51 -4.08 -16.86
N THR A 121 10.27 -4.43 -17.90
CA THR A 121 10.92 -5.73 -18.03
C THR A 121 12.34 -5.72 -17.48
N TYR A 122 12.90 -6.90 -17.20
CA TYR A 122 14.32 -7.01 -16.76
C TYR A 122 15.27 -6.45 -17.80
N GLY A 123 15.03 -6.70 -19.10
CA GLY A 123 15.83 -6.13 -20.17
C GLY A 123 15.78 -4.61 -20.23
N GLU A 124 14.60 -4.01 -20.04
CA GLU A 124 14.47 -2.56 -20.00
C GLU A 124 15.14 -1.96 -18.76
N ALA A 125 14.97 -2.57 -17.60
CA ALA A 125 15.61 -2.14 -16.36
C ALA A 125 17.14 -2.18 -16.47
N ALA A 126 17.71 -3.23 -17.04
CA ALA A 126 19.15 -3.34 -17.30
C ALA A 126 19.64 -2.25 -18.28
N ARG A 127 18.92 -2.00 -19.37
CA ARG A 127 19.25 -0.92 -20.31
C ARG A 127 19.19 0.47 -19.67
N ARG A 128 18.36 0.64 -18.65
CA ARG A 128 18.26 1.88 -17.85
C ARG A 128 19.33 1.97 -16.77
N GLY A 129 20.21 0.97 -16.63
CA GLY A 129 21.36 0.97 -15.74
C GLY A 129 21.15 0.23 -14.42
N SER A 130 20.10 -0.61 -14.29
CA SER A 130 19.95 -1.48 -13.11
C SER A 130 20.99 -2.62 -13.15
N ALA A 131 22.00 -2.54 -12.29
CA ALA A 131 23.02 -3.57 -12.14
C ALA A 131 22.42 -4.91 -11.66
N GLU A 132 21.38 -4.88 -10.84
CA GLU A 132 20.70 -6.08 -10.35
C GLU A 132 19.93 -6.78 -11.48
N ALA A 133 19.20 -6.02 -12.30
CA ALA A 133 18.52 -6.59 -13.45
C ALA A 133 19.51 -7.21 -14.45
N ALA A 134 20.63 -6.54 -14.72
CA ALA A 134 21.69 -7.07 -15.57
C ALA A 134 22.25 -8.39 -15.03
N LYS A 135 22.56 -8.46 -13.74
CA LYS A 135 23.06 -9.67 -13.09
C LYS A 135 22.06 -10.84 -13.15
N LEU A 136 20.76 -10.56 -12.96
CA LEU A 136 19.72 -11.59 -13.05
C LEU A 136 19.59 -12.15 -14.47
N LEU A 137 19.69 -11.29 -15.49
CA LEU A 137 19.73 -11.70 -16.90
C LEU A 137 20.95 -12.56 -17.21
N GLU A 138 22.15 -12.13 -16.78
CA GLU A 138 23.41 -12.87 -16.97
C GLU A 138 23.36 -14.25 -16.33
N SER A 139 22.70 -14.39 -15.17
CA SER A 139 22.55 -15.67 -14.49
C SER A 139 21.56 -16.63 -15.16
N GLY A 140 20.77 -16.15 -16.11
CA GLY A 140 19.70 -16.91 -16.77
C GLY A 140 18.48 -17.20 -15.90
N ASN A 141 18.37 -16.56 -14.72
CA ASN A 141 17.23 -16.75 -13.82
C ASN A 141 15.96 -16.05 -14.32
N VAL A 142 16.11 -15.05 -15.17
CA VAL A 142 15.00 -14.28 -15.76
C VAL A 142 15.29 -14.04 -17.24
N GLY A 143 14.22 -13.89 -18.03
CA GLY A 143 14.29 -13.52 -19.45
C GLY A 143 14.26 -12.01 -19.65
N GLU A 144 14.76 -11.54 -20.79
CA GLU A 144 14.77 -10.11 -21.14
C GLU A 144 13.37 -9.49 -21.18
N HIS A 145 12.36 -10.27 -21.52
CA HIS A 145 10.97 -9.86 -21.65
C HIS A 145 10.13 -10.15 -20.38
N ASP A 146 10.73 -10.78 -19.37
CA ASP A 146 10.01 -11.05 -18.11
C ASP A 146 9.74 -9.74 -17.38
N SER A 147 8.51 -9.60 -16.85
CA SER A 147 8.13 -8.44 -16.04
C SER A 147 8.81 -8.49 -14.67
N VAL A 148 9.39 -7.37 -14.25
CA VAL A 148 9.99 -7.21 -12.90
C VAL A 148 8.95 -7.41 -11.80
N TYR A 149 7.69 -7.01 -12.07
CA TYR A 149 6.59 -7.05 -11.09
C TYR A 149 5.56 -8.13 -11.43
N TYR A 150 6.01 -9.23 -12.03
CA TYR A 150 5.12 -10.35 -12.40
C TYR A 150 4.37 -10.88 -11.17
N GLY A 151 3.04 -11.02 -11.31
CA GLY A 151 2.17 -11.55 -10.26
C GLY A 151 1.82 -10.56 -9.13
N MET A 152 2.33 -9.33 -9.17
CA MET A 152 1.94 -8.28 -8.23
C MET A 152 0.70 -7.53 -8.71
N GLY A 153 -0.16 -7.16 -7.77
CA GLY A 153 -1.22 -6.19 -8.02
C GLY A 153 -0.63 -4.79 -8.30
N GLN A 154 -1.35 -3.99 -9.05
CA GLN A 154 -0.89 -2.67 -9.47
C GLN A 154 -1.78 -1.59 -8.86
N ILE A 155 -1.15 -0.59 -8.23
CA ILE A 155 -1.83 0.56 -7.65
C ILE A 155 -1.37 1.82 -8.37
N ILE A 156 -2.32 2.53 -8.98
CA ILE A 156 -2.13 3.80 -9.68
C ILE A 156 -3.14 4.85 -9.17
N PRO A 157 -2.92 6.15 -9.40
CA PRO A 157 -3.88 7.18 -9.03
C PRO A 157 -5.26 6.93 -9.64
N LYS A 158 -6.33 7.04 -8.82
CA LYS A 158 -7.72 6.81 -9.28
C LYS A 158 -8.08 7.65 -10.52
N GLY A 159 -7.62 8.89 -10.58
CA GLY A 159 -7.88 9.77 -11.73
C GLY A 159 -7.15 9.38 -13.02
N GLN A 160 -6.31 8.34 -12.99
CA GLN A 160 -5.58 7.84 -14.15
C GLN A 160 -6.07 6.45 -14.60
N LEU A 161 -7.06 5.87 -13.92
CA LEU A 161 -7.53 4.49 -14.19
C LEU A 161 -8.15 4.33 -15.58
N ASP A 162 -8.84 5.37 -16.05
CA ASP A 162 -9.55 5.32 -17.34
C ASP A 162 -8.62 5.56 -18.54
N ASP A 163 -7.41 6.10 -18.28
CA ASP A 163 -6.44 6.49 -19.31
C ASP A 163 -5.18 5.58 -19.31
N ALA A 164 -5.08 4.64 -18.36
CA ALA A 164 -3.96 3.70 -18.21
C ALA A 164 -4.28 2.34 -18.83
#